data_776611cdd0467f8d733c11db2ce8cc71
#
_entry.id   776611cdd0467f8d733c11db2ce8cc71
#
_cell.length_a   1.000
_cell.length_b   1.000
_cell.length_c   1.000
_cell.angle_alpha   90.00
_cell.angle_beta   90.00
_cell.angle_gamma   90.00
#
_symmetry.space_group_name_H-M   'P 1'
#
loop_
_entity.id
_entity.type
_entity.pdbx_description
1 polymer ?
#
loop_
_entity_poly.entity_id
_entity_poly.type
_entity_poly.pdbx_seq_one_letter_code
_entity_poly.pdbx_strand_id
1 'polypeptide(L)'
;STLLASSAASDVYKRQVIISVAGSSLFYLSLKGFFKTLTYVGFYVTLIHYLKDNKDKIKYFLLALAVCASIETIVAFLQNFSSVGEISGWQDTSRLNPEEVMTRVYGTLKPYNPNLFGGYMLAILPSFITLPKRFGIPGFILSASAIILTGCRGAYIGLFFELLVLGAIIYKRLEPSYKKLFTTVSAAICAFMAFVVVSISALRARVFSIFAMRGDSSNSFRFNVYHSCLDMFKDNWILGIGVGNQNFREIYGLYMKTGFDALSAYNIYLEIAVESGVFALIAFLGFIIMLIKNALKNIQSIYVVCAIVSITGILIHGIVDTVFFRPQIQFTFWIMAAILRGSYGYEKQN
;
A
#
# COMPACT_ATOMS: atom_id res chain seq x y z
N SER A 1 13.04 -23.04 13.66
CA SER A 1 13.07 -21.89 14.60
C SER A 1 12.40 -20.61 14.01
N THR A 2 12.52 -20.33 12.71
CA THR A 2 11.91 -19.15 12.06
C THR A 2 10.38 -19.23 11.91
N LEU A 3 9.82 -20.44 11.86
CA LEU A 3 8.38 -20.70 11.87
C LEU A 3 7.73 -20.27 13.19
N LEU A 4 8.40 -20.55 14.29
CA LEU A 4 7.96 -20.17 15.62
C LEU A 4 8.02 -18.65 15.84
N ALA A 5 9.05 -17.98 15.28
CA ALA A 5 9.21 -16.53 15.43
C ALA A 5 8.15 -15.72 14.67
N SER A 6 7.73 -16.16 13.46
CA SER A 6 6.68 -15.46 12.71
C SER A 6 5.28 -15.70 13.29
N SER A 7 5.03 -16.87 13.91
CA SER A 7 3.82 -17.11 14.65
C SER A 7 3.82 -16.29 15.95
N ALA A 8 4.96 -16.20 16.63
CA ALA A 8 5.09 -15.41 17.84
C ALA A 8 4.82 -13.92 17.60
N ALA A 9 5.38 -13.32 16.53
CA ALA A 9 5.10 -11.92 16.21
C ALA A 9 3.62 -11.67 15.85
N SER A 10 2.99 -12.59 15.12
CA SER A 10 1.55 -12.53 14.85
C SER A 10 0.72 -12.66 16.14
N ASP A 11 1.16 -13.52 17.06
CA ASP A 11 0.46 -13.73 18.32
C ASP A 11 0.65 -12.55 19.29
N VAL A 12 1.82 -11.92 19.31
CA VAL A 12 2.05 -10.68 20.07
C VAL A 12 1.16 -9.56 19.53
N TYR A 13 1.07 -9.39 18.21
CA TYR A 13 0.18 -8.40 17.61
C TYR A 13 -1.30 -8.63 18.00
N LYS A 14 -1.78 -9.87 17.89
CA LYS A 14 -3.16 -10.21 18.30
C LYS A 14 -3.44 -9.91 19.77
N ARG A 15 -2.52 -10.32 20.66
CA ARG A 15 -2.63 -10.06 22.11
C ARG A 15 -2.65 -8.57 22.40
N GLN A 16 -1.79 -7.79 21.74
CA GLN A 16 -1.73 -6.36 21.91
C GLN A 16 -3.01 -5.66 21.44
N VAL A 17 -3.60 -6.10 20.31
CA VAL A 17 -4.89 -5.60 19.84
C VAL A 17 -6.02 -5.93 20.83
N ILE A 18 -6.05 -7.13 21.41
CA ILE A 18 -7.02 -7.51 22.45
C ILE A 18 -6.89 -6.61 23.68
N ILE A 19 -5.65 -6.41 24.15
CA ILE A 19 -5.36 -5.57 25.32
C ILE A 19 -5.75 -4.12 25.05
N SER A 20 -5.43 -3.59 23.87
CA SER A 20 -5.79 -2.23 23.44
C SER A 20 -7.31 -2.03 23.41
N VAL A 21 -8.08 -3.01 22.92
CA VAL A 21 -9.55 -2.94 22.93
C VAL A 21 -10.09 -2.94 24.36
N ALA A 22 -9.55 -3.80 25.24
CA ALA A 22 -9.96 -3.87 26.64
C ALA A 22 -9.65 -2.59 27.44
N GLY A 23 -8.55 -1.90 27.08
CA GLY A 23 -8.13 -0.63 27.68
C GLY A 23 -8.72 0.62 27.03
N SER A 24 -9.50 0.48 25.95
CA SER A 24 -10.06 1.62 25.21
C SER A 24 -11.16 2.32 26.02
N SER A 25 -11.09 3.65 26.08
CA SER A 25 -12.16 4.49 26.67
C SER A 25 -13.48 4.37 25.90
N LEU A 26 -13.44 4.00 24.61
CA LEU A 26 -14.59 3.77 23.75
C LEU A 26 -14.68 2.29 23.34
N PHE A 27 -14.79 1.42 24.32
CA PHE A 27 -14.74 -0.04 24.17
C PHE A 27 -15.59 -0.58 23.02
N TYR A 28 -16.84 -0.12 22.90
CA TYR A 28 -17.76 -0.64 21.87
C TYR A 28 -17.32 -0.29 20.44
N LEU A 29 -16.77 0.90 20.22
CA LEU A 29 -16.24 1.29 18.90
C LEU A 29 -14.97 0.52 18.58
N SER A 30 -14.12 0.34 19.57
CA SER A 30 -12.89 -0.44 19.44
C SER A 30 -13.18 -1.91 19.16
N LEU A 31 -14.23 -2.47 19.77
CA LEU A 31 -14.66 -3.86 19.53
C LEU A 31 -15.08 -4.09 18.07
N LYS A 32 -15.74 -3.13 17.41
CA LYS A 32 -16.02 -3.21 15.97
C LYS A 32 -14.75 -3.26 15.13
N GLY A 33 -13.76 -2.42 15.44
CA GLY A 33 -12.44 -2.44 14.79
C GLY A 33 -11.73 -3.77 14.99
N PHE A 34 -11.82 -4.34 16.17
CA PHE A 34 -11.26 -5.67 16.49
C PHE A 34 -11.85 -6.77 15.63
N PHE A 35 -13.18 -6.87 15.52
CA PHE A 35 -13.80 -7.89 14.67
C PHE A 35 -13.41 -7.75 13.21
N LYS A 36 -13.26 -6.51 12.70
CA LYS A 36 -12.74 -6.27 11.36
C LYS A 36 -11.32 -6.81 11.21
N THR A 37 -10.43 -6.53 12.16
CA THR A 37 -9.05 -7.04 12.17
C THR A 37 -9.03 -8.57 12.25
N LEU A 38 -9.86 -9.15 13.09
CA LEU A 38 -10.00 -10.61 13.24
C LEU A 38 -10.43 -11.28 11.94
N THR A 39 -11.32 -10.64 11.17
CA THR A 39 -11.74 -11.13 9.85
C THR A 39 -10.55 -11.23 8.89
N TYR A 40 -9.68 -10.22 8.83
CA TYR A 40 -8.51 -10.26 7.96
C TYR A 40 -7.47 -11.29 8.41
N VAL A 41 -7.24 -11.40 9.72
CA VAL A 41 -6.33 -12.42 10.27
C VAL A 41 -6.89 -13.82 10.05
N GLY A 42 -8.19 -14.02 10.23
CA GLY A 42 -8.88 -15.27 9.94
C GLY A 42 -8.74 -15.67 8.47
N PHE A 43 -8.98 -14.72 7.57
CA PHE A 43 -8.76 -14.92 6.14
C PHE A 43 -7.31 -15.34 5.83
N TYR A 44 -6.32 -14.65 6.39
CA TYR A 44 -4.90 -14.98 6.22
C TYR A 44 -4.58 -16.42 6.68
N VAL A 45 -5.03 -16.79 7.88
CA VAL A 45 -4.79 -18.13 8.43
C VAL A 45 -5.44 -19.20 7.57
N THR A 46 -6.69 -18.99 7.17
CA THR A 46 -7.41 -19.91 6.27
C THR A 46 -6.69 -20.06 4.93
N LEU A 47 -6.25 -18.95 4.36
CA LEU A 47 -5.54 -18.94 3.07
C LEU A 47 -4.19 -19.66 3.14
N ILE A 48 -3.42 -19.50 4.23
CA ILE A 48 -2.17 -20.26 4.43
C ILE A 48 -2.44 -21.75 4.46
N HIS A 49 -3.46 -22.19 5.22
CA HIS A 49 -3.80 -23.62 5.27
C HIS A 49 -4.23 -24.15 3.91
N TYR A 50 -5.06 -23.41 3.20
CA TYR A 50 -5.48 -23.78 1.86
C TYR A 50 -4.31 -23.87 0.86
N LEU A 51 -3.44 -22.87 0.83
CA LEU A 51 -2.31 -22.81 -0.10
C LEU A 51 -1.21 -23.82 0.25
N LYS A 52 -1.13 -24.31 1.48
CA LYS A 52 -0.18 -25.35 1.87
C LYS A 52 -0.32 -26.61 1.00
N ASP A 53 -1.56 -27.02 0.76
CA ASP A 53 -1.89 -28.24 0.00
C ASP A 53 -2.26 -27.93 -1.47
N ASN A 54 -2.48 -26.67 -1.82
CA ASN A 54 -2.97 -26.20 -3.13
C ASN A 54 -2.06 -25.11 -3.73
N LYS A 55 -0.74 -25.33 -3.77
CA LYS A 55 0.23 -24.34 -4.27
C LYS A 55 0.00 -23.96 -5.74
N ASP A 56 -0.48 -24.89 -6.55
CA ASP A 56 -0.84 -24.68 -7.95
C ASP A 56 -1.96 -23.64 -8.13
N LYS A 57 -2.75 -23.39 -7.09
CA LYS A 57 -3.86 -22.41 -7.10
C LYS A 57 -3.40 -20.96 -6.94
N ILE A 58 -2.16 -20.71 -6.51
CA ILE A 58 -1.62 -19.35 -6.39
C ILE A 58 -1.78 -18.57 -7.70
N LYS A 59 -1.55 -19.20 -8.84
CA LYS A 59 -1.69 -18.58 -10.16
C LYS A 59 -3.10 -18.02 -10.42
N TYR A 60 -4.14 -18.65 -9.88
CA TYR A 60 -5.53 -18.20 -10.07
C TYR A 60 -5.85 -16.97 -9.21
N PHE A 61 -5.31 -16.88 -8.00
CA PHE A 61 -5.43 -15.67 -7.18
C PHE A 61 -4.76 -14.48 -7.88
N LEU A 62 -3.54 -14.68 -8.39
CA LEU A 62 -2.81 -13.62 -9.09
C LEU A 62 -3.44 -13.26 -10.44
N LEU A 63 -3.98 -14.25 -11.16
CA LEU A 63 -4.75 -13.99 -12.37
C LEU A 63 -6.00 -13.15 -12.08
N ALA A 64 -6.75 -13.47 -11.02
CA ALA A 64 -7.92 -12.70 -10.61
C ALA A 64 -7.55 -11.24 -10.29
N LEU A 65 -6.44 -11.02 -9.57
CA LEU A 65 -5.95 -9.66 -9.29
C LEU A 65 -5.54 -8.92 -10.57
N ALA A 66 -4.89 -9.60 -11.53
CA ALA A 66 -4.55 -9.00 -12.82
C ALA A 66 -5.78 -8.65 -13.66
N VAL A 67 -6.83 -9.48 -13.61
CA VAL A 67 -8.12 -9.17 -14.26
C VAL A 67 -8.78 -7.95 -13.61
N CYS A 68 -8.81 -7.88 -12.28
CA CYS A 68 -9.29 -6.69 -11.56
C CYS A 68 -8.49 -5.44 -11.97
N ALA A 69 -7.15 -5.54 -12.02
CA ALA A 69 -6.31 -4.43 -12.47
C ALA A 69 -6.61 -4.00 -13.90
N SER A 70 -6.89 -4.95 -14.80
CA SER A 70 -7.25 -4.65 -16.19
C SER A 70 -8.58 -3.90 -16.29
N ILE A 71 -9.60 -4.35 -15.56
CA ILE A 71 -10.92 -3.70 -15.52
C ILE A 71 -10.78 -2.27 -14.97
N GLU A 72 -10.11 -2.11 -13.84
CA GLU A 72 -9.89 -0.80 -13.22
C GLU A 72 -9.07 0.14 -14.10
N THR A 73 -8.09 -0.40 -14.85
CA THR A 73 -7.31 0.35 -15.81
C THR A 73 -8.19 0.89 -16.94
N ILE A 74 -9.07 0.05 -17.51
CA ILE A 74 -10.02 0.48 -18.55
C ILE A 74 -10.92 1.59 -18.03
N VAL A 75 -11.48 1.43 -16.83
CA VAL A 75 -12.34 2.44 -16.22
C VAL A 75 -11.58 3.75 -15.98
N ALA A 76 -10.33 3.69 -15.51
CA ALA A 76 -9.49 4.87 -15.28
C ALA A 76 -9.24 5.64 -16.59
N PHE A 77 -8.95 4.95 -17.69
CA PHE A 77 -8.80 5.59 -19.00
C PHE A 77 -10.12 6.20 -19.50
N LEU A 78 -11.24 5.49 -19.36
CA LEU A 78 -12.55 6.04 -19.70
C LEU A 78 -12.88 7.30 -18.88
N GLN A 79 -12.58 7.30 -17.58
CA GLN A 79 -12.75 8.49 -16.72
C GLN A 79 -11.87 9.66 -17.19
N ASN A 80 -10.63 9.39 -17.57
CA ASN A 80 -9.70 10.42 -18.02
C ASN A 80 -10.15 11.06 -19.34
N PHE A 81 -10.73 10.28 -20.27
CA PHE A 81 -11.20 10.79 -21.56
C PHE A 81 -12.60 11.39 -21.54
N SER A 82 -13.45 10.99 -20.58
CA SER A 82 -14.85 11.44 -20.53
C SER A 82 -15.04 12.78 -19.84
N SER A 83 -13.98 13.44 -19.39
CA SER A 83 -14.06 14.72 -18.65
C SER A 83 -15.11 14.66 -17.53
N VAL A 84 -15.23 13.50 -16.89
CA VAL A 84 -16.18 13.30 -15.78
C VAL A 84 -15.84 14.31 -14.71
N GLY A 85 -16.76 15.21 -14.50
CA GLY A 85 -16.62 16.42 -13.72
C GLY A 85 -15.89 16.20 -12.41
N GLU A 86 -15.05 17.16 -12.10
CA GLU A 86 -14.31 17.27 -10.86
C GLU A 86 -15.17 16.89 -9.67
N ILE A 87 -14.77 15.85 -8.96
CA ILE A 87 -15.22 15.70 -7.58
C ILE A 87 -14.42 16.74 -6.79
N SER A 88 -14.93 17.95 -6.82
CA SER A 88 -14.30 19.19 -6.35
C SER A 88 -13.95 19.22 -4.86
N GLY A 89 -14.29 18.20 -4.09
CA GLY A 89 -14.02 18.13 -2.66
C GLY A 89 -12.58 17.79 -2.27
N TRP A 90 -11.69 17.43 -3.23
CA TRP A 90 -10.37 16.88 -2.92
C TRP A 90 -9.19 17.74 -3.41
N GLN A 91 -9.46 18.87 -4.01
CA GLN A 91 -8.45 19.83 -4.46
C GLN A 91 -8.78 21.22 -3.95
N ASP A 92 -7.80 21.86 -3.30
CA ASP A 92 -7.87 23.30 -3.04
C ASP A 92 -7.57 24.03 -4.35
N THR A 93 -8.60 24.30 -5.12
CA THR A 93 -8.51 24.99 -6.43
C THR A 93 -8.26 26.48 -6.29
N SER A 94 -8.35 27.04 -5.08
CA SER A 94 -8.25 28.49 -4.85
C SER A 94 -6.85 29.08 -5.07
N ARG A 95 -5.82 28.24 -5.20
CA ARG A 95 -4.41 28.63 -5.32
C ARG A 95 -3.68 28.07 -6.53
N LEU A 96 -4.35 27.29 -7.39
CA LEU A 96 -3.74 26.63 -8.53
C LEU A 96 -4.15 27.31 -9.83
N ASN A 97 -3.16 27.51 -10.73
CA ASN A 97 -3.47 27.84 -12.12
C ASN A 97 -4.31 26.72 -12.73
N PRO A 98 -5.40 27.02 -13.48
CA PRO A 98 -6.26 25.99 -14.09
C PRO A 98 -5.48 24.98 -14.96
N GLU A 99 -4.38 25.41 -15.59
CA GLU A 99 -3.50 24.56 -16.41
C GLU A 99 -2.66 23.56 -15.60
N GLU A 100 -2.54 23.75 -14.28
CA GLU A 100 -1.81 22.86 -13.36
C GLU A 100 -2.73 21.86 -12.64
N VAL A 101 -4.05 22.00 -12.83
CA VAL A 101 -5.04 21.08 -12.23
C VAL A 101 -5.12 19.81 -13.05
N MET A 102 -4.66 18.72 -12.48
CA MET A 102 -4.76 17.40 -13.09
C MET A 102 -6.13 16.79 -12.77
N THR A 103 -6.88 16.40 -13.81
CA THR A 103 -8.06 15.53 -13.64
C THR A 103 -7.62 14.21 -13.02
N ARG A 104 -8.20 13.85 -11.88
CA ARG A 104 -7.79 12.66 -11.13
C ARG A 104 -8.78 11.53 -11.32
N VAL A 105 -8.30 10.37 -11.78
CA VAL A 105 -9.11 9.15 -11.89
C VAL A 105 -9.22 8.44 -10.54
N TYR A 106 -10.32 7.74 -10.30
CA TYR A 106 -10.62 7.07 -9.02
C TYR A 106 -11.15 5.62 -9.20
N GLY A 107 -11.31 5.15 -10.45
CA GLY A 107 -11.80 3.80 -10.74
C GLY A 107 -13.23 3.56 -10.28
N THR A 108 -13.53 2.31 -9.93
CA THR A 108 -14.85 1.89 -9.44
C THR A 108 -14.96 1.83 -7.91
N LEU A 109 -13.83 2.01 -7.19
CA LEU A 109 -13.76 1.78 -5.75
C LEU A 109 -14.42 2.90 -4.94
N LYS A 110 -15.46 2.58 -4.18
CA LYS A 110 -16.05 3.54 -3.23
C LYS A 110 -15.11 3.79 -2.05
N PRO A 111 -14.98 5.02 -1.54
CA PRO A 111 -15.78 6.23 -1.81
C PRO A 111 -15.27 7.09 -3.00
N TYR A 112 -14.82 6.51 -4.09
CA TYR A 112 -14.33 7.21 -5.30
C TYR A 112 -13.13 8.14 -5.01
N ASN A 113 -12.19 7.64 -4.22
CA ASN A 113 -11.01 8.37 -3.79
C ASN A 113 -9.79 7.98 -4.64
N PRO A 114 -9.15 8.94 -5.35
CA PRO A 114 -7.95 8.68 -6.14
C PRO A 114 -6.77 8.08 -5.36
N ASN A 115 -6.63 8.39 -4.07
CA ASN A 115 -5.58 7.81 -3.25
C ASN A 115 -5.85 6.33 -2.94
N LEU A 116 -7.13 5.98 -2.66
CA LEU A 116 -7.54 4.60 -2.49
C LEU A 116 -7.30 3.80 -3.77
N PHE A 117 -7.72 4.36 -4.91
CA PHE A 117 -7.53 3.73 -6.20
C PHE A 117 -6.04 3.53 -6.52
N GLY A 118 -5.21 4.57 -6.35
CA GLY A 118 -3.75 4.47 -6.53
C GLY A 118 -3.10 3.41 -5.65
N GLY A 119 -3.46 3.35 -4.37
CA GLY A 119 -2.96 2.34 -3.44
C GLY A 119 -3.44 0.92 -3.75
N TYR A 120 -4.67 0.75 -4.24
CA TYR A 120 -5.18 -0.54 -4.69
C TYR A 120 -4.46 -1.00 -5.96
N MET A 121 -4.29 -0.11 -6.94
CA MET A 121 -3.57 -0.44 -8.18
C MET A 121 -2.11 -0.83 -7.90
N LEU A 122 -1.40 -0.16 -6.98
CA LEU A 122 -0.09 -0.60 -6.52
C LEU A 122 -0.12 -2.03 -5.98
N ALA A 123 -1.09 -2.33 -5.12
CA ALA A 123 -1.17 -3.65 -4.51
C ALA A 123 -1.34 -4.78 -5.53
N ILE A 124 -2.05 -4.55 -6.64
CA ILE A 124 -2.39 -5.58 -7.62
C ILE A 124 -1.54 -5.53 -8.90
N LEU A 125 -0.88 -4.40 -9.21
CA LEU A 125 -0.04 -4.21 -10.39
C LEU A 125 1.02 -5.33 -10.57
N PRO A 126 1.75 -5.77 -9.54
CA PRO A 126 2.76 -6.81 -9.69
C PRO A 126 2.21 -8.15 -10.16
N SER A 127 0.90 -8.41 -10.07
CA SER A 127 0.30 -9.65 -10.55
C SER A 127 0.53 -9.89 -12.05
N PHE A 128 0.67 -8.82 -12.85
CA PHE A 128 0.95 -8.92 -14.27
C PHE A 128 2.28 -9.60 -14.59
N ILE A 129 3.30 -9.55 -13.71
CA ILE A 129 4.59 -10.20 -13.95
C ILE A 129 4.48 -11.73 -13.98
N THR A 130 3.38 -12.28 -13.44
CA THR A 130 3.13 -13.73 -13.41
C THR A 130 2.42 -14.24 -14.65
N LEU A 131 1.98 -13.35 -15.53
CA LEU A 131 1.29 -13.68 -16.77
C LEU A 131 2.28 -13.87 -17.93
N PRO A 132 1.85 -14.56 -19.03
CA PRO A 132 2.62 -14.62 -20.25
C PRO A 132 3.00 -13.20 -20.74
N LYS A 133 4.24 -13.01 -21.21
CA LYS A 133 4.80 -11.69 -21.57
C LYS A 133 3.89 -10.86 -22.50
N ARG A 134 3.18 -11.54 -23.41
CA ARG A 134 2.25 -10.90 -24.37
C ARG A 134 1.09 -10.15 -23.70
N PHE A 135 0.67 -10.57 -22.50
CA PHE A 135 -0.39 -9.93 -21.71
C PHE A 135 0.19 -9.19 -20.50
N GLY A 136 1.21 -9.77 -19.87
CA GLY A 136 1.81 -9.22 -18.66
C GLY A 136 2.48 -7.87 -18.89
N ILE A 137 3.27 -7.72 -19.95
CA ILE A 137 3.97 -6.46 -20.21
C ILE A 137 3.00 -5.32 -20.56
N PRO A 138 2.08 -5.46 -21.53
CA PRO A 138 1.11 -4.40 -21.81
C PRO A 138 0.21 -4.08 -20.61
N GLY A 139 -0.28 -5.11 -19.90
CA GLY A 139 -1.11 -4.94 -18.71
C GLY A 139 -0.39 -4.16 -17.62
N PHE A 140 0.87 -4.48 -17.36
CA PHE A 140 1.69 -3.77 -16.38
C PHE A 140 1.87 -2.29 -16.77
N ILE A 141 2.25 -2.00 -18.02
CA ILE A 141 2.48 -0.63 -18.50
C ILE A 141 1.18 0.20 -18.42
N LEU A 142 0.07 -0.34 -18.92
CA LEU A 142 -1.21 0.37 -18.91
C LEU A 142 -1.70 0.61 -17.48
N SER A 143 -1.57 -0.38 -16.59
CA SER A 143 -1.98 -0.22 -15.19
C SER A 143 -1.06 0.74 -14.42
N ALA A 144 0.24 0.75 -14.71
CA ALA A 144 1.16 1.76 -14.16
C ALA A 144 0.79 3.17 -14.65
N SER A 145 0.38 3.32 -15.92
CA SER A 145 -0.12 4.60 -16.45
C SER A 145 -1.41 5.04 -15.74
N ALA A 146 -2.33 4.11 -15.41
CA ALA A 146 -3.52 4.41 -14.63
C ALA A 146 -3.17 4.93 -13.23
N ILE A 147 -2.11 4.39 -12.58
CA ILE A 147 -1.61 4.93 -11.30
C ILE A 147 -1.16 6.40 -11.48
N ILE A 148 -0.47 6.73 -12.56
CA ILE A 148 -0.04 8.11 -12.83
C ILE A 148 -1.26 9.04 -12.98
N LEU A 149 -2.32 8.60 -13.67
CA LEU A 149 -3.55 9.36 -13.85
C LEU A 149 -4.31 9.62 -12.54
N THR A 150 -4.03 8.88 -11.45
CA THR A 150 -4.63 9.17 -10.14
C THR A 150 -4.19 10.51 -9.55
N GLY A 151 -3.04 11.03 -9.95
CA GLY A 151 -2.40 12.18 -9.30
C GLY A 151 -2.04 11.90 -7.82
N CYS A 152 -1.98 10.65 -7.39
CA CYS A 152 -1.66 10.27 -6.01
C CYS A 152 -0.14 10.23 -5.79
N ARG A 153 0.39 11.23 -5.09
CA ARG A 153 1.83 11.35 -4.80
C ARG A 153 2.40 10.15 -4.07
N GLY A 154 1.66 9.62 -3.09
CA GLY A 154 2.06 8.42 -2.36
C GLY A 154 2.15 7.20 -3.25
N ALA A 155 1.22 7.06 -4.24
CA ALA A 155 1.26 5.99 -5.21
C ALA A 155 2.42 6.13 -6.19
N TYR A 156 2.84 7.35 -6.55
CA TYR A 156 4.04 7.58 -7.37
C TYR A 156 5.31 7.08 -6.66
N ILE A 157 5.44 7.40 -5.38
CA ILE A 157 6.56 6.94 -4.56
C ILE A 157 6.51 5.41 -4.43
N GLY A 158 5.34 4.84 -4.17
CA GLY A 158 5.14 3.39 -4.11
C GLY A 158 5.56 2.70 -5.40
N LEU A 159 5.08 3.19 -6.55
CA LEU A 159 5.43 2.65 -7.88
C LEU A 159 6.93 2.73 -8.16
N PHE A 160 7.58 3.84 -7.80
CA PHE A 160 9.02 3.97 -7.94
C PHE A 160 9.77 2.87 -7.17
N PHE A 161 9.39 2.61 -5.91
CA PHE A 161 10.04 1.56 -5.12
C PHE A 161 9.68 0.16 -5.60
N GLU A 162 8.48 -0.09 -6.11
CA GLU A 162 8.13 -1.35 -6.77
C GLU A 162 9.04 -1.62 -7.98
N LEU A 163 9.22 -0.64 -8.84
CA LEU A 163 10.09 -0.74 -10.01
C LEU A 163 11.56 -0.92 -9.61
N LEU A 164 12.01 -0.22 -8.56
CA LEU A 164 13.37 -0.35 -8.03
C LEU A 164 13.64 -1.77 -7.51
N VAL A 165 12.73 -2.31 -6.70
CA VAL A 165 12.86 -3.67 -6.15
C VAL A 165 12.79 -4.71 -7.25
N LEU A 166 11.83 -4.59 -8.17
CA LEU A 166 11.70 -5.48 -9.32
C LEU A 166 12.95 -5.43 -10.21
N GLY A 167 13.43 -4.23 -10.52
CA GLY A 167 14.66 -4.01 -11.30
C GLY A 167 15.90 -4.62 -10.63
N ALA A 168 16.05 -4.44 -9.31
CA ALA A 168 17.16 -5.02 -8.55
C ALA A 168 17.13 -6.56 -8.56
N ILE A 169 15.93 -7.16 -8.46
CA ILE A 169 15.77 -8.61 -8.53
C ILE A 169 16.12 -9.12 -9.95
N ILE A 170 15.62 -8.46 -10.98
CA ILE A 170 15.93 -8.80 -12.38
C ILE A 170 17.43 -8.67 -12.63
N TYR A 171 18.06 -7.56 -12.24
CA TYR A 171 19.49 -7.32 -12.42
C TYR A 171 20.37 -8.39 -11.79
N LYS A 172 20.00 -8.87 -10.59
CA LYS A 172 20.73 -9.98 -9.92
C LYS A 172 20.65 -11.29 -10.68
N ARG A 173 19.58 -11.53 -11.43
CA ARG A 173 19.34 -12.75 -12.21
C ARG A 173 19.93 -12.72 -13.62
N LEU A 174 20.27 -11.52 -14.12
CA LEU A 174 20.84 -11.38 -15.45
C LEU A 174 22.27 -11.89 -15.51
N GLU A 175 22.58 -12.53 -16.62
CA GLU A 175 23.97 -12.85 -16.98
C GLU A 175 24.80 -11.56 -17.13
N PRO A 176 26.11 -11.60 -16.84
CA PRO A 176 26.97 -10.43 -16.90
C PRO A 176 26.90 -9.68 -18.24
N SER A 177 26.76 -10.42 -19.34
CA SER A 177 26.63 -9.87 -20.70
C SER A 177 25.42 -8.93 -20.89
N TYR A 178 24.30 -9.22 -20.24
CA TYR A 178 23.07 -8.45 -20.34
C TYR A 178 22.95 -7.29 -19.33
N LYS A 179 23.80 -7.27 -18.30
CA LYS A 179 23.71 -6.25 -17.23
C LYS A 179 23.92 -4.84 -17.75
N LYS A 180 24.90 -4.66 -18.67
CA LYS A 180 25.17 -3.34 -19.28
C LYS A 180 23.97 -2.87 -20.12
N LEU A 181 23.40 -3.75 -20.93
CA LEU A 181 22.19 -3.42 -21.71
C LEU A 181 21.02 -3.05 -20.81
N PHE A 182 20.78 -3.84 -19.74
CA PHE A 182 19.70 -3.58 -18.77
C PHE A 182 19.87 -2.22 -18.10
N THR A 183 21.08 -1.87 -17.64
CA THR A 183 21.32 -0.57 -17.00
C THR A 183 21.15 0.57 -17.99
N THR A 184 21.63 0.43 -19.24
CA THR A 184 21.45 1.45 -20.27
C THR A 184 19.98 1.67 -20.61
N VAL A 185 19.22 0.59 -20.82
CA VAL A 185 17.78 0.68 -21.12
C VAL A 185 17.02 1.27 -19.92
N SER A 186 17.33 0.85 -18.69
CA SER A 186 16.71 1.41 -17.48
C SER A 186 17.02 2.92 -17.36
N ALA A 187 18.25 3.33 -17.59
CA ALA A 187 18.62 4.75 -17.59
C ALA A 187 17.88 5.55 -18.66
N ALA A 188 17.75 5.00 -19.87
CA ALA A 188 16.99 5.62 -20.96
C ALA A 188 15.50 5.77 -20.62
N ILE A 189 14.89 4.76 -20.00
CA ILE A 189 13.49 4.82 -19.50
C ILE A 189 13.36 5.89 -18.42
N CYS A 190 14.28 5.95 -17.44
CA CYS A 190 14.26 6.98 -16.42
C CYS A 190 14.40 8.39 -17.00
N ALA A 191 15.31 8.59 -17.97
CA ALA A 191 15.48 9.86 -18.65
C ALA A 191 14.21 10.26 -19.45
N PHE A 192 13.59 9.32 -20.15
CA PHE A 192 12.33 9.55 -20.86
C PHE A 192 11.20 9.92 -19.89
N MET A 193 11.06 9.21 -18.76
CA MET A 193 10.05 9.53 -17.75
C MET A 193 10.30 10.90 -17.14
N ALA A 194 11.55 11.26 -16.84
CA ALA A 194 11.90 12.60 -16.37
C ALA A 194 11.54 13.69 -17.39
N PHE A 195 11.80 13.43 -18.69
CA PHE A 195 11.40 14.34 -19.77
C PHE A 195 9.88 14.51 -19.82
N VAL A 196 9.10 13.43 -19.74
CA VAL A 196 7.62 13.49 -19.71
C VAL A 196 7.12 14.30 -18.51
N VAL A 197 7.69 14.07 -17.32
CA VAL A 197 7.33 14.83 -16.10
C VAL A 197 7.60 16.32 -16.28
N VAL A 198 8.75 16.69 -16.86
CA VAL A 198 9.12 18.10 -17.08
C VAL A 198 8.27 18.74 -18.17
N SER A 199 7.90 18.00 -19.21
CA SER A 199 7.14 18.51 -20.37
C SER A 199 5.66 18.76 -20.07
N ILE A 200 5.05 17.99 -19.18
CA ILE A 200 3.62 18.12 -18.84
C ILE A 200 3.48 18.95 -17.56
N SER A 201 2.95 20.19 -17.68
CA SER A 201 2.85 21.15 -16.57
C SER A 201 2.09 20.59 -15.35
N ALA A 202 0.94 19.96 -15.55
CA ALA A 202 0.14 19.38 -14.48
C ALA A 202 0.87 18.22 -13.75
N LEU A 203 1.58 17.37 -14.49
CA LEU A 203 2.36 16.26 -13.90
C LEU A 203 3.59 16.80 -13.18
N ARG A 204 4.27 17.79 -13.78
CA ARG A 204 5.40 18.49 -13.15
C ARG A 204 5.00 19.11 -11.81
N ALA A 205 3.95 19.93 -11.80
CA ALA A 205 3.44 20.55 -10.57
C ALA A 205 3.12 19.49 -9.50
N ARG A 206 2.52 18.38 -9.90
CA ARG A 206 2.15 17.28 -9.00
C ARG A 206 3.36 16.56 -8.41
N VAL A 207 4.39 16.28 -9.22
CA VAL A 207 5.62 15.62 -8.75
C VAL A 207 6.43 16.55 -7.85
N PHE A 208 6.61 17.83 -8.25
CA PHE A 208 7.34 18.79 -7.42
C PHE A 208 6.65 19.09 -6.10
N SER A 209 5.31 19.02 -6.03
CA SER A 209 4.57 19.19 -4.77
C SER A 209 4.88 18.11 -3.73
N ILE A 210 5.50 16.98 -4.10
CA ILE A 210 6.01 15.98 -3.13
C ILE A 210 7.04 16.63 -2.20
N PHE A 211 7.86 17.54 -2.72
CA PHE A 211 8.96 18.20 -2.02
C PHE A 211 8.56 19.55 -1.41
N ALA A 212 7.34 20.03 -1.66
CA ALA A 212 6.89 21.36 -1.23
C ALA A 212 6.64 21.50 0.29
N MET A 213 6.85 20.43 1.06
CA MET A 213 6.69 20.41 2.52
C MET A 213 5.39 21.09 2.96
N ARG A 214 5.48 22.13 3.82
CA ARG A 214 4.31 22.90 4.30
C ARG A 214 3.78 23.91 3.28
N GLY A 215 4.44 24.14 2.18
CA GLY A 215 3.97 25.01 1.09
C GLY A 215 2.78 24.42 0.30
N ASP A 216 2.55 23.11 0.40
CA ASP A 216 1.39 22.41 -0.16
C ASP A 216 0.33 22.21 0.93
N SER A 217 -0.93 22.54 0.63
CA SER A 217 -2.05 22.46 1.58
C SER A 217 -2.27 21.06 2.13
N SER A 218 -2.18 20.04 1.27
CA SER A 218 -2.33 18.63 1.64
C SER A 218 -1.19 18.13 2.53
N ASN A 219 0.04 18.57 2.29
CA ASN A 219 1.18 18.23 3.14
C ASN A 219 1.07 18.95 4.48
N SER A 220 0.73 20.24 4.48
CA SER A 220 0.51 21.03 5.69
C SER A 220 -0.58 20.40 6.57
N PHE A 221 -1.69 19.96 5.96
CA PHE A 221 -2.73 19.20 6.65
C PHE A 221 -2.17 17.95 7.34
N ARG A 222 -1.45 17.09 6.60
CA ARG A 222 -0.85 15.87 7.16
C ARG A 222 0.12 16.15 8.30
N PHE A 223 0.97 17.18 8.19
CA PHE A 223 1.89 17.53 9.26
C PHE A 223 1.16 17.92 10.55
N ASN A 224 0.04 18.66 10.46
CA ASN A 224 -0.76 18.98 11.64
C ASN A 224 -1.41 17.73 12.23
N VAL A 225 -1.92 16.82 11.39
CA VAL A 225 -2.46 15.53 11.85
C VAL A 225 -1.38 14.70 12.54
N TYR A 226 -0.16 14.64 11.98
CA TYR A 226 0.95 13.89 12.59
C TYR A 226 1.30 14.43 13.98
N HIS A 227 1.32 15.75 14.18
CA HIS A 227 1.57 16.33 15.50
C HIS A 227 0.51 15.91 16.50
N SER A 228 -0.77 16.03 16.16
CA SER A 228 -1.87 15.60 17.03
C SER A 228 -1.81 14.10 17.33
N CYS A 229 -1.50 13.27 16.33
CA CYS A 229 -1.32 11.84 16.53
C CYS A 229 -0.12 11.49 17.41
N LEU A 230 0.97 12.25 17.34
CA LEU A 230 2.13 12.06 18.23
C LEU A 230 1.79 12.40 19.69
N ASP A 231 0.97 13.43 19.91
CA ASP A 231 0.50 13.76 21.26
C ASP A 231 -0.46 12.68 21.79
N MET A 232 -1.41 12.20 20.95
CA MET A 232 -2.23 11.02 21.28
C MET A 232 -1.38 9.80 21.64
N PHE A 233 -0.32 9.54 20.87
CA PHE A 233 0.58 8.42 21.10
C PHE A 233 1.35 8.57 22.43
N LYS A 234 1.87 9.76 22.75
CA LYS A 234 2.57 9.99 24.03
C LYS A 234 1.70 9.65 25.23
N ASP A 235 0.43 10.05 25.19
CA ASP A 235 -0.50 9.80 26.30
C ASP A 235 -0.95 8.33 26.38
N ASN A 236 -0.91 7.58 25.27
CA ASN A 236 -1.43 6.22 25.15
C ASN A 236 -0.41 5.22 24.59
N TRP A 237 0.90 5.43 24.75
CA TRP A 237 1.95 4.74 24.01
C TRP A 237 2.02 3.21 24.24
N ILE A 238 1.57 2.70 25.41
CA ILE A 238 1.62 1.26 25.75
C ILE A 238 0.46 0.52 25.11
N LEU A 239 -0.77 0.96 25.39
CA LEU A 239 -1.99 0.25 25.03
C LEU A 239 -2.63 0.77 23.74
N GLY A 240 -2.32 2.00 23.36
CA GLY A 240 -3.04 2.72 22.34
C GLY A 240 -4.44 3.17 22.78
N ILE A 241 -5.16 3.82 21.89
CA ILE A 241 -6.52 4.33 22.13
C ILE A 241 -7.62 3.30 21.86
N GLY A 242 -7.26 2.14 21.29
CA GLY A 242 -8.18 1.15 20.74
C GLY A 242 -8.32 1.25 19.21
N VAL A 243 -8.56 0.11 18.55
CA VAL A 243 -8.58 -0.01 17.09
C VAL A 243 -9.88 0.50 16.46
N GLY A 244 -9.78 1.14 15.30
CA GLY A 244 -10.91 1.46 14.44
C GLY A 244 -11.11 2.94 14.14
N ASN A 245 -11.44 3.25 12.88
CA ASN A 245 -11.56 4.63 12.39
C ASN A 245 -12.56 5.50 13.17
N GLN A 246 -13.67 4.94 13.64
CA GLN A 246 -14.63 5.72 14.44
C GLN A 246 -14.04 6.06 15.80
N ASN A 247 -13.41 5.09 16.46
CA ASN A 247 -12.71 5.29 17.72
C ASN A 247 -11.58 6.31 17.57
N PHE A 248 -10.77 6.17 16.51
CA PHE A 248 -9.72 7.13 16.18
C PHE A 248 -10.28 8.56 16.04
N ARG A 249 -11.35 8.75 15.28
CA ARG A 249 -11.95 10.07 15.03
C ARG A 249 -12.43 10.76 16.30
N GLU A 250 -13.14 10.03 17.17
CA GLU A 250 -13.67 10.58 18.42
C GLU A 250 -12.53 11.05 19.36
N ILE A 251 -11.49 10.21 19.52
CA ILE A 251 -10.36 10.55 20.38
C ILE A 251 -9.48 11.62 19.73
N TYR A 252 -9.26 11.56 18.41
CA TYR A 252 -8.49 12.57 17.67
C TYR A 252 -9.10 13.96 17.82
N GLY A 253 -10.43 14.07 17.92
CA GLY A 253 -11.13 15.33 18.19
C GLY A 253 -10.67 16.07 19.45
N LEU A 254 -10.14 15.34 20.44
CA LEU A 254 -9.61 15.92 21.69
C LEU A 254 -8.19 16.52 21.53
N TYR A 255 -7.45 16.11 20.48
CA TYR A 255 -6.06 16.49 20.21
C TYR A 255 -5.91 17.35 18.97
N MET A 256 -6.94 17.43 18.12
CA MET A 256 -6.85 18.11 16.84
C MET A 256 -6.67 19.63 17.02
N LYS A 257 -5.89 20.22 16.12
CA LYS A 257 -5.89 21.67 15.93
C LYS A 257 -7.15 22.08 15.20
N THR A 258 -7.72 23.23 15.56
CA THR A 258 -8.91 23.79 14.94
C THR A 258 -8.78 23.80 13.40
N GLY A 259 -9.76 23.25 12.70
CA GLY A 259 -9.80 23.18 11.24
C GLY A 259 -9.06 21.98 10.61
N PHE A 260 -8.49 21.04 11.41
CA PHE A 260 -7.78 19.87 10.92
C PHE A 260 -8.46 18.56 11.36
N ASP A 261 -9.77 18.42 11.11
CA ASP A 261 -10.50 17.18 11.36
C ASP A 261 -9.96 16.06 10.45
N ALA A 262 -9.63 14.91 11.03
CA ALA A 262 -9.04 13.78 10.31
C ALA A 262 -9.72 12.47 10.67
N LEU A 263 -9.86 11.59 9.68
CA LEU A 263 -10.46 10.26 9.82
C LEU A 263 -9.41 9.17 10.10
N SER A 264 -8.13 9.51 10.04
CA SER A 264 -7.00 8.60 10.20
C SER A 264 -5.70 9.39 10.34
N ALA A 265 -4.61 8.71 10.73
CA ALA A 265 -3.28 9.32 10.90
C ALA A 265 -2.56 9.64 9.56
N TYR A 266 -3.09 9.26 8.41
CA TYR A 266 -2.41 9.35 7.09
C TYR A 266 -1.00 8.76 7.06
N ASN A 267 -0.74 7.82 7.95
CA ASN A 267 0.49 7.03 8.04
C ASN A 267 0.16 5.74 8.78
N ILE A 268 0.32 4.57 8.12
CA ILE A 268 -0.08 3.27 8.70
C ILE A 268 0.68 2.92 9.97
N TYR A 269 1.95 3.31 10.04
CA TYR A 269 2.80 3.01 11.18
C TYR A 269 2.39 3.83 12.41
N LEU A 270 2.12 5.11 12.18
CA LEU A 270 1.64 6.00 13.22
C LEU A 270 0.22 5.59 13.67
N GLU A 271 -0.66 5.19 12.74
CA GLU A 271 -2.01 4.73 13.08
C GLU A 271 -1.96 3.46 13.93
N ILE A 272 -1.14 2.46 13.55
CA ILE A 272 -0.95 1.25 14.37
C ILE A 272 -0.40 1.60 15.77
N ALA A 273 0.57 2.52 15.85
CA ALA A 273 1.14 2.96 17.13
C ALA A 273 0.10 3.66 18.00
N VAL A 274 -0.70 4.55 17.43
CA VAL A 274 -1.75 5.29 18.15
C VAL A 274 -2.89 4.37 18.56
N GLU A 275 -3.38 3.52 17.66
CA GLU A 275 -4.52 2.63 17.94
C GLU A 275 -4.17 1.48 18.90
N SER A 276 -2.98 0.90 18.77
CA SER A 276 -2.64 -0.36 19.46
C SER A 276 -1.34 -0.33 20.27
N GLY A 277 -0.69 0.82 20.35
CA GLY A 277 0.53 1.02 21.13
C GLY A 277 1.81 0.56 20.42
N VAL A 278 2.94 0.88 21.06
CA VAL A 278 4.29 0.62 20.52
C VAL A 278 4.58 -0.85 20.27
N PHE A 279 4.09 -1.73 21.13
CA PHE A 279 4.33 -3.18 21.00
C PHE A 279 3.63 -3.77 19.79
N ALA A 280 2.46 -3.26 19.42
CA ALA A 280 1.78 -3.64 18.17
C ALA A 280 2.55 -3.18 16.94
N LEU A 281 3.09 -1.97 16.96
CA LEU A 281 3.94 -1.47 15.87
C LEU A 281 5.21 -2.33 15.71
N ILE A 282 5.91 -2.64 16.81
CA ILE A 282 7.10 -3.50 16.79
C ILE A 282 6.75 -4.90 16.25
N ALA A 283 5.63 -5.47 16.70
CA ALA A 283 5.18 -6.77 16.22
C ALA A 283 4.82 -6.76 14.74
N PHE A 284 4.15 -5.71 14.25
CA PHE A 284 3.85 -5.53 12.83
C PHE A 284 5.11 -5.43 11.99
N LEU A 285 6.06 -4.57 12.37
CA LEU A 285 7.34 -4.42 11.67
C LEU A 285 8.15 -5.72 11.70
N GLY A 286 8.21 -6.38 12.85
CA GLY A 286 8.86 -7.68 13.00
C GLY A 286 8.23 -8.76 12.11
N PHE A 287 6.91 -8.79 12.01
CA PHE A 287 6.19 -9.68 11.08
C PHE A 287 6.61 -9.43 9.63
N ILE A 288 6.62 -8.16 9.17
CA ILE A 288 7.01 -7.80 7.81
C ILE A 288 8.47 -8.17 7.53
N ILE A 289 9.38 -7.83 8.42
CA ILE A 289 10.82 -8.14 8.26
C ILE A 289 11.03 -9.65 8.15
N MET A 290 10.40 -10.44 9.03
CA MET A 290 10.53 -11.90 9.00
C MET A 290 9.91 -12.49 7.74
N LEU A 291 8.75 -11.98 7.30
CA LEU A 291 8.07 -12.42 6.10
C LEU A 291 8.96 -12.22 4.87
N ILE A 292 9.51 -11.02 4.70
CA ILE A 292 10.39 -10.67 3.56
C ILE A 292 11.72 -11.43 3.65
N LYS A 293 12.39 -11.44 4.82
CA LYS A 293 13.67 -12.14 5.01
C LYS A 293 13.56 -13.61 4.66
N ASN A 294 12.46 -14.18 5.00
CA ASN A 294 12.19 -15.57 4.69
C ASN A 294 11.89 -15.78 3.19
N ALA A 295 11.04 -14.94 2.59
CA ALA A 295 10.72 -15.02 1.18
C ALA A 295 11.95 -14.84 0.27
N LEU A 296 12.95 -14.06 0.67
CA LEU A 296 14.19 -13.87 -0.08
C LEU A 296 14.96 -15.17 -0.33
N LYS A 297 14.77 -16.21 0.49
CA LYS A 297 15.34 -17.54 0.26
C LYS A 297 14.75 -18.22 -0.98
N ASN A 298 13.49 -17.92 -1.32
CA ASN A 298 12.74 -18.47 -2.44
C ASN A 298 12.48 -17.42 -3.54
N ILE A 299 13.36 -16.44 -3.65
CA ILE A 299 13.21 -15.34 -4.58
C ILE A 299 13.19 -15.78 -6.06
N GLN A 300 13.62 -17.00 -6.37
CA GLN A 300 13.55 -17.58 -7.71
C GLN A 300 12.10 -17.74 -8.22
N SER A 301 11.15 -17.94 -7.32
CA SER A 301 9.74 -18.03 -7.70
C SER A 301 9.19 -16.68 -8.14
N ILE A 302 8.56 -16.64 -9.33
CA ILE A 302 7.91 -15.44 -9.85
C ILE A 302 6.75 -14.97 -8.94
N TYR A 303 6.07 -15.89 -8.27
CA TYR A 303 5.01 -15.60 -7.32
C TYR A 303 5.54 -14.87 -6.07
N VAL A 304 6.71 -15.30 -5.60
CA VAL A 304 7.40 -14.66 -4.47
C VAL A 304 7.84 -13.24 -4.85
N VAL A 305 8.40 -13.06 -6.05
CA VAL A 305 8.76 -11.73 -6.56
C VAL A 305 7.54 -10.82 -6.64
N CYS A 306 6.44 -11.30 -7.23
CA CYS A 306 5.18 -10.58 -7.29
C CYS A 306 4.74 -10.09 -5.89
N ALA A 307 4.74 -10.98 -4.91
CA ALA A 307 4.29 -10.68 -3.56
C ALA A 307 5.23 -9.69 -2.83
N ILE A 308 6.55 -9.82 -2.99
CA ILE A 308 7.53 -8.87 -2.41
C ILE A 308 7.31 -7.48 -3.00
N VAL A 309 7.18 -7.36 -4.32
CA VAL A 309 7.00 -6.08 -5.01
C VAL A 309 5.68 -5.42 -4.56
N SER A 310 4.58 -6.17 -4.53
CA SER A 310 3.27 -5.68 -4.07
C SER A 310 3.32 -5.18 -2.62
N ILE A 311 3.87 -5.96 -1.70
CA ILE A 311 3.99 -5.55 -0.29
C ILE A 311 4.88 -4.31 -0.16
N THR A 312 5.95 -4.19 -0.96
CA THR A 312 6.78 -2.98 -0.97
C THR A 312 5.96 -1.75 -1.34
N GLY A 313 5.19 -1.81 -2.43
CA GLY A 313 4.33 -0.69 -2.85
C GLY A 313 3.32 -0.29 -1.78
N ILE A 314 2.62 -1.27 -1.19
CA ILE A 314 1.65 -1.05 -0.11
C ILE A 314 2.29 -0.36 1.09
N LEU A 315 3.44 -0.86 1.56
CA LEU A 315 4.11 -0.34 2.76
C LEU A 315 4.70 1.05 2.54
N ILE A 316 5.28 1.31 1.37
CA ILE A 316 5.82 2.63 1.01
C ILE A 316 4.70 3.66 0.87
N HIS A 317 3.60 3.31 0.18
CA HIS A 317 2.42 4.18 0.11
C HIS A 317 1.87 4.48 1.51
N GLY A 318 1.90 3.49 2.39
CA GLY A 318 1.46 3.58 3.78
C GLY A 318 2.25 4.57 4.65
N ILE A 319 3.42 5.05 4.22
CA ILE A 319 4.15 6.12 4.93
C ILE A 319 3.39 7.46 4.88
N VAL A 320 2.61 7.67 3.82
CA VAL A 320 1.94 8.97 3.57
C VAL A 320 0.42 8.86 3.45
N ASP A 321 -0.15 7.67 3.59
CA ASP A 321 -1.60 7.45 3.55
C ASP A 321 -1.99 6.19 4.34
N THR A 322 -3.27 6.09 4.72
CA THR A 322 -3.83 4.97 5.51
C THR A 322 -4.84 4.12 4.72
N VAL A 323 -4.81 4.22 3.39
CA VAL A 323 -5.66 3.38 2.52
C VAL A 323 -5.42 1.87 2.72
N PHE A 324 -4.28 1.50 3.32
CA PHE A 324 -3.97 0.15 3.77
C PHE A 324 -5.12 -0.50 4.56
N PHE A 325 -5.82 0.26 5.43
CA PHE A 325 -6.92 -0.26 6.25
C PHE A 325 -8.23 -0.44 5.48
N ARG A 326 -8.25 -0.17 4.18
CA ARG A 326 -9.41 -0.45 3.32
C ARG A 326 -9.46 -1.93 2.93
N PRO A 327 -10.67 -2.54 2.88
CA PRO A 327 -10.81 -3.98 2.63
C PRO A 327 -10.09 -4.46 1.38
N GLN A 328 -10.16 -3.71 0.29
CA GLN A 328 -9.54 -4.06 -0.99
C GLN A 328 -8.03 -4.26 -0.87
N ILE A 329 -7.35 -3.37 -0.15
CA ILE A 329 -5.90 -3.43 0.06
C ILE A 329 -5.55 -4.46 1.13
N GLN A 330 -6.34 -4.55 2.21
CA GLN A 330 -6.13 -5.55 3.26
C GLN A 330 -6.19 -6.97 2.71
N PHE A 331 -7.23 -7.34 1.95
CA PHE A 331 -7.32 -8.68 1.38
C PHE A 331 -6.14 -8.96 0.43
N THR A 332 -5.77 -8.00 -0.42
CA THR A 332 -4.61 -8.14 -1.31
C THR A 332 -3.31 -8.33 -0.53
N PHE A 333 -3.08 -7.51 0.51
CA PHE A 333 -1.90 -7.62 1.38
C PHE A 333 -1.80 -9.01 2.02
N TRP A 334 -2.91 -9.53 2.57
CA TRP A 334 -2.93 -10.83 3.21
C TRP A 334 -2.80 -12.00 2.22
N ILE A 335 -3.29 -11.86 0.97
CA ILE A 335 -3.01 -12.79 -0.12
C ILE A 335 -1.49 -12.84 -0.39
N MET A 336 -0.85 -11.69 -0.57
CA MET A 336 0.59 -11.61 -0.82
C MET A 336 1.40 -12.14 0.35
N ALA A 337 1.02 -11.83 1.59
CA ALA A 337 1.65 -12.37 2.79
C ALA A 337 1.52 -13.90 2.89
N ALA A 338 0.36 -14.47 2.52
CA ALA A 338 0.15 -15.91 2.49
C ALA A 338 1.01 -16.60 1.43
N ILE A 339 1.18 -16.00 0.25
CA ILE A 339 2.09 -16.49 -0.80
C ILE A 339 3.53 -16.53 -0.28
N LEU A 340 4.01 -15.44 0.35
CA LEU A 340 5.34 -15.39 0.94
C LEU A 340 5.53 -16.44 2.04
N ARG A 341 4.49 -16.68 2.84
CA ARG A 341 4.52 -17.69 3.91
C ARG A 341 4.53 -19.11 3.35
N GLY A 342 3.73 -19.38 2.33
CA GLY A 342 3.61 -20.71 1.70
C GLY A 342 4.86 -21.15 0.95
N SER A 343 5.75 -20.23 0.58
CA SER A 343 6.98 -20.51 -0.16
C SER A 343 7.99 -21.39 0.60
N TYR A 344 7.86 -21.54 1.91
CA TYR A 344 8.74 -22.35 2.76
C TYR A 344 8.65 -23.86 2.54
N GLY A 345 7.57 -24.35 1.98
CA GLY A 345 7.39 -25.77 1.75
C GLY A 345 8.16 -26.35 0.55
N TYR A 346 8.82 -25.49 -0.26
CA TYR A 346 9.51 -25.94 -1.48
C TYR A 346 10.91 -26.49 -1.24
N GLU A 347 11.58 -26.14 -0.13
CA GLU A 347 12.99 -26.56 0.14
C GLU A 347 13.15 -27.98 0.73
N LYS A 348 12.09 -28.70 1.08
CA LYS A 348 12.19 -30.01 1.75
C LYS A 348 11.76 -31.19 0.89
N GLN A 349 11.51 -31.01 -0.39
CA GLN A 349 11.10 -32.13 -1.28
C GLN A 349 12.04 -32.37 -2.48
N ASN A 350 13.29 -31.84 -2.45
CA ASN A 350 14.32 -32.23 -3.41
C ASN A 350 15.49 -32.85 -2.66
#